data_873bbaca992247f4d0fbc978f4031b9f
#
_entry.id   873bbaca992247f4d0fbc978f4031b9f
#
_cell.length_a   1.000
_cell.length_b   1.000
_cell.length_c   1.000
_cell.angle_alpha   90.00
_cell.angle_beta   90.00
_cell.angle_gamma   90.00
#
_symmetry.space_group_name_H-M   'P 1'
#
loop_
_entity.id
_entity.type
_entity.pdbx_description
1 polymer ?
#
loop_
_entity_poly.entity_id
_entity_poly.type
_entity_poly.pdbx_seq_one_letter_code
_entity_poly.pdbx_strand_id
1 'polypeptide(L)'
;MKKTYVIDTNVLIQAPYALECFEDNNLVIPLVVLEELDGMKKVDGDKGANARKAVRMLEQCRNRGNLLEGVALENGGLVRIEKNFVDVELPNDLPDSKSDNRILMVCKGLKDKGEEQIILVTKDIVLRLKAQIMGIRAEDFTAEQITDEDANYTGRTEAYIPEDIVKTFKKSGVICDDVYASDDDGVNHKISFVENEFVILKPDQSSKKTLLGRVKNGKIVPLEYKKSKPYGISPRNVGQYFIQEALMTGADKAPLVIIKGLAGTAKTFYSLAVGMEKVFNNPTGEYRRIIVCRPNAQFDDDIGFLPGSEQEKIAPLMRPIIDNLEQILDSDENKRYDDEIELADKIDEIFERGIIQTEALNFIRGRSIEKTYLIIDEAQNMTPNQVKGIITRAGKGTKIILLGDPNQIDKPFLDERTNGLSYAAKCMKGSKYCWQITMKQEECERSELATDAINRL
;
A
#
# COMPACT_ATOMS: atom_id res chain seq x y z
N MET A 1 7.07 -17.82 30.14
CA MET A 1 8.15 -18.72 29.67
C MET A 1 8.57 -18.16 28.31
N LYS A 2 9.86 -17.89 28.07
CA LYS A 2 10.34 -17.37 26.78
C LYS A 2 10.21 -18.44 25.69
N LYS A 3 9.72 -18.02 24.52
CA LYS A 3 9.64 -18.87 23.32
C LYS A 3 10.96 -18.83 22.55
N THR A 4 11.27 -19.89 21.81
CA THR A 4 12.41 -19.93 20.89
C THR A 4 11.87 -19.98 19.46
N TYR A 5 12.11 -18.91 18.70
CA TYR A 5 11.70 -18.81 17.31
C TYR A 5 12.87 -19.16 16.39
N VAL A 6 12.67 -20.13 15.51
CA VAL A 6 13.61 -20.49 14.44
C VAL A 6 13.19 -19.78 13.18
N ILE A 7 14.04 -18.92 12.64
CA ILE A 7 13.71 -17.99 11.56
C ILE A 7 14.16 -18.55 10.22
N ASP A 8 13.26 -18.61 9.26
CA ASP A 8 13.51 -18.98 7.89
C ASP A 8 14.06 -17.80 7.06
N THR A 9 14.78 -18.11 5.98
CA THR A 9 15.39 -17.14 5.07
C THR A 9 14.38 -16.18 4.47
N ASN A 10 13.21 -16.68 4.06
CA ASN A 10 12.17 -15.86 3.42
C ASN A 10 11.65 -14.75 4.34
N VAL A 11 11.64 -14.97 5.66
CA VAL A 11 11.28 -13.95 6.65
C VAL A 11 12.27 -12.78 6.62
N LEU A 12 13.58 -13.08 6.63
CA LEU A 12 14.63 -12.07 6.63
C LEU A 12 14.76 -11.34 5.27
N ILE A 13 14.45 -12.03 4.17
CA ILE A 13 14.41 -11.41 2.84
C ILE A 13 13.22 -10.45 2.70
N GLN A 14 12.08 -10.78 3.27
CA GLN A 14 10.91 -9.93 3.22
C GLN A 14 10.99 -8.79 4.24
N ALA A 15 11.40 -9.08 5.44
CA ALA A 15 11.52 -8.16 6.57
C ALA A 15 12.92 -8.23 7.20
N PRO A 16 13.92 -7.53 6.69
CA PRO A 16 15.27 -7.56 7.26
C PRO A 16 15.34 -7.19 8.75
N TYR A 17 14.39 -6.39 9.23
CA TYR A 17 14.24 -5.99 10.63
C TYR A 17 13.44 -6.98 11.48
N ALA A 18 13.08 -8.15 10.94
CA ALA A 18 12.28 -9.15 11.66
C ALA A 18 12.87 -9.52 13.03
N LEU A 19 14.21 -9.44 13.19
CA LEU A 19 14.87 -9.72 14.47
C LEU A 19 14.39 -8.81 15.63
N GLU A 20 13.85 -7.64 15.32
CA GLU A 20 13.34 -6.67 16.31
C GLU A 20 11.85 -6.89 16.65
N CYS A 21 11.16 -7.82 15.96
CA CYS A 21 9.71 -7.97 16.02
C CYS A 21 9.22 -9.06 16.98
N PHE A 22 10.11 -9.77 17.69
CA PHE A 22 9.76 -10.93 18.51
C PHE A 22 9.76 -10.66 20.01
N GLU A 23 9.52 -9.42 20.42
CA GLU A 23 9.50 -9.01 21.83
C GLU A 23 10.76 -9.47 22.58
N ASP A 24 10.63 -10.00 23.80
CA ASP A 24 11.73 -10.47 24.63
C ASP A 24 12.07 -11.97 24.44
N ASN A 25 11.61 -12.59 23.33
CA ASN A 25 11.81 -14.00 23.05
C ASN A 25 13.18 -14.31 22.44
N ASN A 26 13.56 -15.59 22.43
CA ASN A 26 14.81 -16.07 21.84
C ASN A 26 14.65 -16.31 20.33
N LEU A 27 15.65 -15.90 19.57
CA LEU A 27 15.71 -16.09 18.12
C LEU A 27 16.87 -17.00 17.77
N VAL A 28 16.60 -17.94 16.89
CA VAL A 28 17.61 -18.87 16.33
C VAL A 28 17.67 -18.67 14.82
N ILE A 29 18.86 -18.40 14.33
CA ILE A 29 19.16 -18.32 12.89
C ILE A 29 19.93 -19.59 12.51
N PRO A 30 19.33 -20.52 11.77
CA PRO A 30 20.03 -21.71 11.26
C PRO A 30 21.21 -21.33 10.36
N LEU A 31 22.29 -22.11 10.38
CA LEU A 31 23.44 -21.87 9.51
C LEU A 31 23.05 -21.89 8.02
N VAL A 32 22.14 -22.76 7.62
CA VAL A 32 21.63 -22.82 6.24
C VAL A 32 20.99 -21.51 5.79
N VAL A 33 20.34 -20.79 6.70
CA VAL A 33 19.74 -19.46 6.41
C VAL A 33 20.84 -18.44 6.08
N LEU A 34 21.98 -18.49 6.77
CA LEU A 34 23.12 -17.63 6.46
C LEU A 34 23.73 -17.94 5.09
N GLU A 35 23.80 -19.22 4.73
CA GLU A 35 24.29 -19.66 3.42
C GLU A 35 23.37 -19.16 2.29
N GLU A 36 22.06 -19.25 2.47
CA GLU A 36 21.09 -18.74 1.51
C GLU A 36 21.13 -17.21 1.40
N LEU A 37 21.20 -16.50 2.51
CA LEU A 37 21.35 -15.05 2.52
C LEU A 37 22.63 -14.61 1.79
N ASP A 38 23.73 -15.36 1.96
CA ASP A 38 24.98 -15.05 1.26
C ASP A 38 24.86 -15.25 -0.26
N GLY A 39 24.21 -16.31 -0.71
CA GLY A 39 23.88 -16.52 -2.12
C GLY A 39 23.03 -15.41 -2.72
N MET A 40 22.04 -14.93 -1.95
CA MET A 40 21.10 -13.90 -2.39
C MET A 40 21.67 -12.47 -2.38
N LYS A 41 22.78 -12.18 -1.68
CA LYS A 41 23.41 -10.85 -1.68
C LYS A 41 23.80 -10.34 -3.06
N LYS A 42 24.07 -11.26 -4.00
CA LYS A 42 24.53 -10.97 -5.36
C LYS A 42 23.37 -10.77 -6.34
N VAL A 43 22.16 -11.06 -5.92
CA VAL A 43 20.96 -10.87 -6.73
C VAL A 43 20.62 -9.39 -6.77
N ASP A 44 20.31 -8.88 -7.94
CA ASP A 44 19.84 -7.50 -8.11
C ASP A 44 18.41 -7.31 -7.59
N GLY A 45 18.01 -6.08 -7.35
CA GLY A 45 16.68 -5.73 -6.87
C GLY A 45 16.50 -5.81 -5.35
N ASP A 46 15.24 -5.80 -4.92
CA ASP A 46 14.86 -5.70 -3.50
C ASP A 46 15.30 -6.93 -2.70
N LYS A 47 15.28 -8.12 -3.30
CA LYS A 47 15.73 -9.36 -2.61
C LYS A 47 17.19 -9.28 -2.19
N GLY A 48 18.07 -8.89 -3.10
CA GLY A 48 19.49 -8.75 -2.78
C GLY A 48 19.75 -7.56 -1.82
N ALA A 49 19.02 -6.46 -1.97
CA ALA A 49 19.12 -5.33 -1.05
C ALA A 49 18.70 -5.73 0.38
N ASN A 50 17.62 -6.50 0.51
CA ASN A 50 17.12 -6.99 1.79
C ASN A 50 18.05 -8.04 2.40
N ALA A 51 18.59 -8.96 1.59
CA ALA A 51 19.60 -9.90 2.05
C ALA A 51 20.85 -9.19 2.61
N ARG A 52 21.34 -8.17 1.90
CA ARG A 52 22.47 -7.34 2.39
C ARG A 52 22.13 -6.62 3.69
N LYS A 53 20.89 -6.14 3.86
CA LYS A 53 20.44 -5.48 5.08
C LYS A 53 20.33 -6.45 6.25
N ALA A 54 19.73 -7.64 6.04
CA ALA A 54 19.64 -8.68 7.07
C ALA A 54 21.03 -9.12 7.57
N VAL A 55 21.97 -9.33 6.65
CA VAL A 55 23.36 -9.67 7.02
C VAL A 55 24.06 -8.56 7.78
N ARG A 56 23.82 -7.28 7.42
CA ARG A 56 24.36 -6.14 8.20
C ARG A 56 23.79 -6.09 9.63
N MET A 57 22.52 -6.40 9.83
CA MET A 57 21.94 -6.49 11.18
C MET A 57 22.58 -7.61 12.00
N LEU A 58 22.80 -8.80 11.41
CA LEU A 58 23.51 -9.89 12.08
C LEU A 58 24.95 -9.52 12.38
N GLU A 59 25.63 -8.79 11.50
CA GLU A 59 26.98 -8.28 11.75
C GLU A 59 27.01 -7.25 12.90
N GLN A 60 26.02 -6.40 13.01
CA GLN A 60 25.86 -5.50 14.16
C GLN A 60 25.65 -6.27 15.47
N CYS A 61 24.89 -7.37 15.44
CA CYS A 61 24.78 -8.26 16.59
C CYS A 61 26.13 -8.93 16.92
N ARG A 62 26.88 -9.43 15.93
CA ARG A 62 28.21 -10.02 16.11
C ARG A 62 29.21 -9.05 16.76
N ASN A 63 29.13 -7.77 16.43
CA ASN A 63 29.98 -6.75 17.03
C ASN A 63 29.67 -6.46 18.52
N ARG A 64 28.47 -6.87 18.99
CA ARG A 64 28.05 -6.73 20.39
C ARG A 64 28.35 -7.98 21.23
N GLY A 65 28.62 -9.14 20.62
CA GLY A 65 28.91 -10.37 21.35
C GLY A 65 29.04 -11.61 20.46
N ASN A 66 29.20 -12.76 21.09
CA ASN A 66 29.33 -14.06 20.41
C ASN A 66 27.94 -14.59 20.01
N LEU A 67 27.63 -14.60 18.71
CA LEU A 67 26.36 -15.12 18.20
C LEU A 67 26.17 -16.63 18.41
N LEU A 68 27.21 -17.40 18.69
CA LEU A 68 27.05 -18.82 19.02
C LEU A 68 26.56 -19.04 20.45
N GLU A 69 26.87 -18.12 21.36
CA GLU A 69 26.40 -18.13 22.75
C GLU A 69 25.12 -17.35 22.93
N GLY A 70 24.84 -16.44 22.01
CA GLY A 70 23.68 -15.55 21.98
C GLY A 70 24.01 -14.11 22.34
N VAL A 71 23.40 -13.19 21.60
CA VAL A 71 23.56 -11.73 21.76
C VAL A 71 22.22 -11.12 22.13
N ALA A 72 22.21 -10.31 23.19
CA ALA A 72 21.01 -9.60 23.60
C ALA A 72 20.57 -8.56 22.55
N LEU A 73 19.28 -8.54 22.26
CA LEU A 73 18.61 -7.55 21.44
C LEU A 73 18.06 -6.40 22.29
N GLU A 74 17.80 -5.26 21.69
CA GLU A 74 17.30 -4.07 22.38
C GLU A 74 15.91 -4.27 23.03
N ASN A 75 15.11 -5.17 22.45
CA ASN A 75 13.79 -5.56 22.94
C ASN A 75 13.82 -6.55 24.14
N GLY A 76 15.01 -6.92 24.64
CA GLY A 76 15.19 -7.87 25.73
C GLY A 76 15.24 -9.34 25.33
N GLY A 77 15.08 -9.64 24.03
CA GLY A 77 15.28 -10.96 23.46
C GLY A 77 16.76 -11.30 23.28
N LEU A 78 17.03 -12.53 22.79
CA LEU A 78 18.37 -13.02 22.51
C LEU A 78 18.41 -13.63 21.10
N VAL A 79 19.38 -13.24 20.28
CA VAL A 79 19.60 -13.86 18.97
C VAL A 79 20.87 -14.71 18.95
N ARG A 80 20.78 -15.93 18.42
CA ARG A 80 21.92 -16.82 18.24
C ARG A 80 21.88 -17.54 16.90
N ILE A 81 23.05 -18.03 16.47
CA ILE A 81 23.21 -18.88 15.29
C ILE A 81 23.33 -20.32 15.75
N GLU A 82 22.62 -21.22 15.12
CA GLU A 82 22.72 -22.65 15.35
C GLU A 82 23.23 -23.42 14.14
N LYS A 83 24.01 -24.48 14.40
CA LYS A 83 24.45 -25.42 13.38
C LYS A 83 23.27 -26.21 12.81
N ASN A 84 23.47 -26.85 11.65
CA ASN A 84 22.39 -27.55 10.92
C ASN A 84 21.95 -28.88 11.55
N PHE A 85 22.51 -29.29 12.71
CA PHE A 85 22.16 -30.54 13.39
C PHE A 85 22.17 -31.77 12.46
N VAL A 86 23.25 -31.96 11.74
CA VAL A 86 23.42 -33.02 10.70
C VAL A 86 23.23 -34.45 11.24
N ASP A 87 23.35 -34.64 12.55
CA ASP A 87 23.17 -35.94 13.23
C ASP A 87 21.69 -36.23 13.56
N VAL A 88 20.79 -35.31 13.27
CA VAL A 88 19.35 -35.48 13.50
C VAL A 88 18.71 -36.13 12.28
N GLU A 89 18.17 -37.34 12.47
CA GLU A 89 17.46 -38.04 11.40
C GLU A 89 16.07 -37.46 11.17
N LEU A 90 15.77 -37.16 9.91
CA LEU A 90 14.43 -36.80 9.44
C LEU A 90 13.70 -38.07 8.93
N PRO A 91 12.37 -38.04 8.82
CA PRO A 91 11.63 -39.06 8.08
C PRO A 91 12.21 -39.25 6.65
N ASN A 92 12.24 -40.47 6.16
CA ASN A 92 12.83 -40.83 4.85
C ASN A 92 12.25 -40.01 3.67
N ASP A 93 11.04 -39.49 3.80
CA ASP A 93 10.38 -38.66 2.81
C ASP A 93 10.89 -37.20 2.77
N LEU A 94 11.74 -36.82 3.72
CA LEU A 94 12.32 -35.47 3.85
C LEU A 94 13.84 -35.51 3.70
N PRO A 95 14.40 -35.50 2.47
CA PRO A 95 15.82 -35.57 2.26
C PRO A 95 16.54 -34.34 2.81
N ASP A 96 17.67 -34.54 3.49
CA ASP A 96 18.51 -33.50 4.11
C ASP A 96 19.21 -32.56 3.10
N SER A 97 19.20 -32.93 1.83
CA SER A 97 19.76 -32.12 0.76
C SER A 97 19.01 -30.80 0.49
N LYS A 98 17.75 -30.70 0.93
CA LYS A 98 16.94 -29.48 0.80
C LYS A 98 17.17 -28.55 1.97
N SER A 99 17.38 -27.25 1.69
CA SER A 99 17.57 -26.21 2.71
C SER A 99 16.40 -26.13 3.72
N ASP A 100 15.17 -26.18 3.25
CA ASP A 100 13.98 -26.22 4.11
C ASP A 100 14.04 -27.35 5.14
N ASN A 101 14.45 -28.54 4.70
CA ASN A 101 14.51 -29.69 5.59
C ASN A 101 15.63 -29.55 6.63
N ARG A 102 16.74 -28.86 6.31
CA ARG A 102 17.79 -28.51 7.27
C ARG A 102 17.26 -27.56 8.36
N ILE A 103 16.38 -26.63 8.02
CA ILE A 103 15.73 -25.78 9.02
C ILE A 103 14.88 -26.66 9.99
N LEU A 104 14.17 -27.66 9.47
CA LEU A 104 13.42 -28.60 10.30
C LEU A 104 14.35 -29.47 11.18
N MET A 105 15.54 -29.84 10.70
CA MET A 105 16.56 -30.53 11.53
C MET A 105 16.97 -29.66 12.71
N VAL A 106 17.16 -28.35 12.50
CA VAL A 106 17.47 -27.41 13.59
C VAL A 106 16.33 -27.36 14.62
N CYS A 107 15.09 -27.23 14.17
CA CYS A 107 13.93 -27.24 15.08
C CYS A 107 13.87 -28.54 15.90
N LYS A 108 14.04 -29.69 15.25
CA LYS A 108 14.03 -31.00 15.91
C LYS A 108 15.22 -31.16 16.87
N GLY A 109 16.42 -30.79 16.44
CA GLY A 109 17.62 -30.87 17.25
C GLY A 109 17.56 -30.01 18.52
N LEU A 110 16.96 -28.83 18.44
CA LEU A 110 16.72 -27.98 19.60
C LEU A 110 15.71 -28.63 20.57
N LYS A 111 14.64 -29.23 20.03
CA LYS A 111 13.66 -29.97 20.83
C LYS A 111 14.28 -31.17 21.54
N ASP A 112 15.13 -31.90 20.85
CA ASP A 112 15.85 -33.06 21.40
C ASP A 112 16.88 -32.66 22.48
N LYS A 113 17.41 -31.42 22.43
CA LYS A 113 18.23 -30.81 23.49
C LYS A 113 17.45 -30.34 24.70
N GLY A 114 16.12 -30.47 24.70
CA GLY A 114 15.24 -30.09 25.80
C GLY A 114 14.81 -28.62 25.78
N GLU A 115 14.96 -27.90 24.67
CA GLU A 115 14.35 -26.59 24.56
C GLU A 115 12.83 -26.73 24.40
N GLU A 116 12.12 -26.06 25.30
CA GLU A 116 10.66 -26.01 25.27
C GLU A 116 10.18 -24.85 24.36
N GLN A 117 8.97 -25.00 23.80
CA GLN A 117 8.30 -23.96 22.99
C GLN A 117 9.09 -23.47 21.76
N ILE A 118 9.59 -24.42 20.96
CA ILE A 118 10.19 -24.11 19.68
C ILE A 118 9.11 -23.84 18.65
N ILE A 119 9.23 -22.74 17.93
CA ILE A 119 8.31 -22.30 16.90
C ILE A 119 9.12 -21.95 15.65
N LEU A 120 8.83 -22.63 14.54
CA LEU A 120 9.36 -22.25 13.24
C LEU A 120 8.58 -21.05 12.70
N VAL A 121 9.28 -20.02 12.27
CA VAL A 121 8.68 -18.85 11.60
C VAL A 121 9.07 -18.86 10.14
N THR A 122 8.09 -19.04 9.27
CA THR A 122 8.29 -19.10 7.82
C THR A 122 7.06 -18.63 7.06
N LYS A 123 7.28 -17.98 5.94
CA LYS A 123 6.22 -17.61 4.99
C LYS A 123 5.87 -18.73 4.00
N ASP A 124 6.69 -19.77 3.94
CA ASP A 124 6.44 -20.93 3.08
C ASP A 124 5.39 -21.85 3.68
N ILE A 125 4.23 -21.95 3.01
CA ILE A 125 3.13 -22.83 3.41
C ILE A 125 3.57 -24.30 3.42
N VAL A 126 4.37 -24.71 2.43
CA VAL A 126 4.83 -26.10 2.32
C VAL A 126 5.75 -26.44 3.47
N LEU A 127 6.65 -25.51 3.86
CA LEU A 127 7.53 -25.71 5.02
C LEU A 127 6.72 -25.77 6.33
N ARG A 128 5.66 -24.96 6.49
CA ARG A 128 4.75 -25.08 7.64
C ARG A 128 4.03 -26.43 7.71
N LEU A 129 3.58 -26.94 6.55
CA LEU A 129 2.96 -28.28 6.49
C LEU A 129 3.97 -29.39 6.85
N LYS A 130 5.20 -29.32 6.34
CA LYS A 130 6.26 -30.27 6.73
C LYS A 130 6.55 -30.20 8.24
N ALA A 131 6.62 -29.02 8.82
CA ALA A 131 6.80 -28.82 10.25
C ALA A 131 5.66 -29.48 11.05
N GLN A 132 4.41 -29.32 10.59
CA GLN A 132 3.26 -29.96 11.23
C GLN A 132 3.34 -31.50 11.22
N ILE A 133 3.78 -32.11 10.10
CA ILE A 133 4.01 -33.56 10.00
C ILE A 133 5.03 -34.02 11.04
N MET A 134 6.02 -33.21 11.35
CA MET A 134 7.06 -33.50 12.35
C MET A 134 6.65 -33.14 13.80
N GLY A 135 5.43 -32.66 14.01
CA GLY A 135 4.99 -32.19 15.34
C GLY A 135 5.76 -30.96 15.84
N ILE A 136 6.27 -30.14 14.91
CA ILE A 136 6.91 -28.85 15.17
C ILE A 136 5.85 -27.76 14.95
N ARG A 137 5.69 -26.87 15.94
CA ARG A 137 4.83 -25.71 15.78
C ARG A 137 5.45 -24.74 14.77
N ALA A 138 4.66 -24.30 13.79
CA ALA A 138 5.09 -23.33 12.80
C ALA A 138 4.08 -22.21 12.70
N GLU A 139 4.57 -20.98 12.55
CA GLU A 139 3.77 -19.75 12.45
C GLU A 139 4.22 -18.96 11.23
N ASP A 140 3.28 -18.18 10.66
CA ASP A 140 3.62 -17.19 9.66
C ASP A 140 4.23 -15.95 10.31
N PHE A 141 5.13 -15.26 9.61
CA PHE A 141 5.64 -13.97 10.06
C PHE A 141 4.64 -12.86 9.74
N THR A 142 3.96 -12.36 10.75
CA THR A 142 2.83 -11.43 10.60
C THR A 142 3.14 -9.98 10.99
N ALA A 143 4.37 -9.67 11.43
CA ALA A 143 4.71 -8.31 11.91
C ALA A 143 4.54 -7.22 10.84
N GLU A 144 4.66 -7.55 9.54
CA GLU A 144 4.35 -6.65 8.44
C GLU A 144 2.90 -6.75 7.95
N GLN A 145 2.18 -7.79 8.36
CA GLN A 145 0.80 -7.95 7.93
C GLN A 145 -0.08 -6.89 8.58
N ILE A 146 -0.99 -6.38 7.80
CA ILE A 146 -2.02 -5.47 8.27
C ILE A 146 -2.99 -6.27 9.12
N THR A 147 -3.32 -5.76 10.30
CA THR A 147 -4.38 -6.35 11.13
C THR A 147 -5.72 -6.29 10.40
N ASP A 148 -6.64 -7.18 10.71
CA ASP A 148 -7.98 -7.15 10.10
C ASP A 148 -8.68 -5.81 10.33
N GLU A 149 -8.47 -5.18 11.48
CA GLU A 149 -9.00 -3.86 11.80
C GLU A 149 -8.44 -2.77 10.87
N ASP A 150 -7.15 -2.79 10.55
CA ASP A 150 -6.53 -1.82 9.65
C ASP A 150 -6.84 -2.13 8.18
N ALA A 151 -6.99 -3.41 7.81
CA ALA A 151 -7.41 -3.82 6.48
C ALA A 151 -8.84 -3.34 6.18
N ASN A 152 -9.72 -3.40 7.19
CA ASN A 152 -11.11 -2.96 7.10
C ASN A 152 -11.27 -1.44 7.15
N TYR A 153 -10.21 -0.67 7.47
CA TYR A 153 -10.29 0.78 7.45
C TYR A 153 -10.43 1.32 6.02
N THR A 154 -11.57 1.89 5.74
CA THR A 154 -11.94 2.39 4.40
C THR A 154 -11.65 3.87 4.18
N GLY A 155 -11.32 4.62 5.23
CA GLY A 155 -11.20 6.08 5.19
C GLY A 155 -12.54 6.79 5.13
N ARG A 156 -13.66 6.05 5.29
CA ARG A 156 -15.02 6.60 5.23
C ARG A 156 -15.97 5.87 6.19
N THR A 157 -16.86 6.62 6.82
CA THR A 157 -17.84 6.12 7.79
C THR A 157 -19.23 6.67 7.49
N GLU A 158 -20.26 5.86 7.70
CA GLU A 158 -21.67 6.31 7.70
C GLU A 158 -22.10 6.57 9.13
N ALA A 159 -22.78 7.68 9.35
CA ALA A 159 -23.20 8.11 10.67
C ALA A 159 -24.51 8.90 10.62
N TYR A 160 -25.17 9.01 11.76
CA TYR A 160 -26.43 9.72 11.92
C TYR A 160 -26.23 11.01 12.70
N ILE A 161 -27.05 12.03 12.38
CA ILE A 161 -27.13 13.30 13.10
C ILE A 161 -28.61 13.65 13.36
N PRO A 162 -28.94 14.34 14.47
CA PRO A 162 -30.24 14.91 14.70
C PRO A 162 -30.64 15.86 13.56
N GLU A 163 -31.93 15.87 13.17
CA GLU A 163 -32.39 16.63 12.00
C GLU A 163 -32.27 18.16 12.19
N ASP A 164 -32.37 18.64 13.41
CA ASP A 164 -32.19 20.05 13.77
C ASP A 164 -30.77 20.56 13.54
N ILE A 165 -29.73 19.67 13.63
CA ILE A 165 -28.31 20.01 13.44
C ILE A 165 -27.94 20.14 11.95
N VAL A 166 -28.74 19.64 11.02
CA VAL A 166 -28.46 19.67 9.57
C VAL A 166 -28.15 21.09 9.05
N LYS A 167 -28.85 22.11 9.54
CA LYS A 167 -28.60 23.51 9.15
C LYS A 167 -27.26 24.01 9.68
N THR A 168 -26.89 23.61 10.87
CA THR A 168 -25.61 23.94 11.52
C THR A 168 -24.47 23.28 10.78
N PHE A 169 -24.60 21.99 10.43
CA PHE A 169 -23.61 21.29 9.63
C PHE A 169 -23.26 22.04 8.35
N LYS A 170 -24.24 22.48 7.58
CA LYS A 170 -24.00 23.21 6.32
C LYS A 170 -23.26 24.52 6.48
N LYS A 171 -23.33 25.17 7.66
CA LYS A 171 -22.68 26.46 7.93
C LYS A 171 -21.32 26.34 8.59
N SER A 172 -21.17 25.46 9.57
CA SER A 172 -20.00 25.43 10.47
C SER A 172 -19.49 24.02 10.80
N GLY A 173 -20.09 22.97 10.23
CA GLY A 173 -19.84 21.59 10.63
C GLY A 173 -20.53 21.24 11.95
N VAL A 174 -20.31 20.00 12.41
CA VAL A 174 -20.82 19.45 13.68
C VAL A 174 -19.67 18.83 14.48
N ILE A 175 -19.79 18.82 15.80
CA ILE A 175 -18.83 18.18 16.69
C ILE A 175 -18.96 16.66 16.51
N CYS A 176 -17.84 15.91 16.51
CA CYS A 176 -17.85 14.46 16.36
C CYS A 176 -18.66 13.76 17.45
N ASP A 177 -18.72 14.33 18.66
CA ASP A 177 -19.49 13.76 19.78
C ASP A 177 -21.02 13.86 19.61
N ASP A 178 -21.52 14.72 18.71
CA ASP A 178 -22.94 14.86 18.39
C ASP A 178 -23.40 13.89 17.29
N VAL A 179 -22.52 13.00 16.85
CA VAL A 179 -22.74 12.07 15.75
C VAL A 179 -22.66 10.63 16.26
N TYR A 180 -23.55 9.77 15.78
CA TYR A 180 -23.67 8.40 16.26
C TYR A 180 -23.86 7.38 15.12
N ALA A 181 -23.54 6.12 15.39
CA ALA A 181 -23.97 4.96 14.62
C ALA A 181 -25.23 4.37 15.26
N SER A 182 -26.10 3.77 14.46
CA SER A 182 -27.23 2.96 14.95
C SER A 182 -27.04 1.54 14.47
N ASP A 183 -27.17 0.56 15.35
CA ASP A 183 -27.18 -0.85 15.00
C ASP A 183 -28.54 -1.30 14.44
N ASP A 184 -28.63 -2.59 14.07
CA ASP A 184 -29.86 -3.18 13.51
C ASP A 184 -31.01 -3.21 14.52
N ASP A 185 -30.72 -3.13 15.81
CA ASP A 185 -31.69 -3.07 16.91
C ASP A 185 -32.11 -1.62 17.22
N GLY A 186 -31.56 -0.63 16.53
CA GLY A 186 -31.83 0.79 16.71
C GLY A 186 -31.16 1.43 17.93
N VAL A 187 -30.15 0.76 18.50
CA VAL A 187 -29.36 1.32 19.61
C VAL A 187 -28.27 2.24 19.07
N ASN A 188 -28.18 3.42 19.63
CA ASN A 188 -27.18 4.41 19.22
C ASN A 188 -25.85 4.19 19.93
N HIS A 189 -24.77 4.16 19.14
CA HIS A 189 -23.40 3.97 19.61
C HIS A 189 -22.53 5.18 19.23
N LYS A 190 -21.61 5.55 20.12
CA LYS A 190 -20.61 6.56 19.85
C LYS A 190 -19.60 6.04 18.82
N ILE A 191 -19.22 6.87 17.86
CA ILE A 191 -18.24 6.57 16.82
C ILE A 191 -16.88 7.19 17.21
N SER A 192 -15.80 6.41 17.06
CA SER A 192 -14.45 6.94 17.15
C SER A 192 -13.95 7.28 15.73
N PHE A 193 -13.87 8.55 15.43
CA PHE A 193 -13.42 9.03 14.12
C PHE A 193 -11.90 9.21 14.06
N VAL A 194 -11.36 8.99 12.87
CA VAL A 194 -9.96 9.26 12.55
C VAL A 194 -9.82 10.62 11.87
N GLU A 195 -8.74 11.36 12.12
CA GLU A 195 -8.49 12.65 11.45
C GLU A 195 -8.45 12.46 9.92
N ASN A 196 -9.12 13.35 9.20
CA ASN A 196 -9.33 13.32 7.75
C ASN A 196 -10.26 12.22 7.22
N GLU A 197 -10.89 11.45 8.07
CA GLU A 197 -11.87 10.45 7.64
C GLU A 197 -13.08 11.13 6.99
N PHE A 198 -13.56 10.57 5.89
CA PHE A 198 -14.77 11.05 5.22
C PHE A 198 -16.03 10.50 5.87
N VAL A 199 -17.07 11.32 5.96
CA VAL A 199 -18.29 10.93 6.65
C VAL A 199 -19.52 11.17 5.78
N ILE A 200 -20.37 10.15 5.68
CA ILE A 200 -21.69 10.21 5.09
C ILE A 200 -22.69 10.41 6.25
N LEU A 201 -23.16 11.61 6.44
CA LEU A 201 -24.12 11.92 7.49
C LEU A 201 -25.55 11.73 6.99
N LYS A 202 -26.33 10.97 7.73
CA LYS A 202 -27.76 10.75 7.50
C LYS A 202 -28.53 11.47 8.61
N PRO A 203 -29.46 12.41 8.27
CA PRO A 203 -30.35 12.93 9.28
C PRO A 203 -31.24 11.84 9.86
N ASP A 204 -31.59 11.94 11.14
CA ASP A 204 -32.47 10.99 11.80
C ASP A 204 -33.68 10.66 10.94
N GLN A 205 -34.00 9.39 10.82
CA GLN A 205 -35.19 8.88 10.15
C GLN A 205 -35.39 9.25 8.67
N SER A 206 -34.47 9.96 8.04
CA SER A 206 -34.54 10.32 6.62
C SER A 206 -33.54 9.48 5.80
N SER A 207 -33.98 8.40 5.20
CA SER A 207 -33.17 7.57 4.28
C SER A 207 -32.84 8.28 2.95
N LYS A 208 -33.44 9.41 2.65
CA LYS A 208 -33.36 10.08 1.33
C LYS A 208 -32.38 11.25 1.26
N LYS A 209 -31.91 11.78 2.39
CA LYS A 209 -30.98 12.91 2.42
C LYS A 209 -29.65 12.48 3.01
N THR A 210 -28.60 12.60 2.23
CA THR A 210 -27.23 12.40 2.71
C THR A 210 -26.44 13.70 2.63
N LEU A 211 -25.61 13.95 3.64
CA LEU A 211 -24.68 15.05 3.71
C LEU A 211 -23.27 14.48 3.71
N LEU A 212 -22.38 15.08 2.96
CA LEU A 212 -21.00 14.62 2.86
C LEU A 212 -20.09 15.58 3.61
N GLY A 213 -19.25 15.03 4.46
CA GLY A 213 -18.30 15.78 5.26
C GLY A 213 -16.98 15.05 5.47
N ARG A 214 -16.09 15.70 6.17
CA ARG A 214 -14.78 15.18 6.54
C ARG A 214 -14.44 15.57 7.97
N VAL A 215 -13.81 14.68 8.71
CA VAL A 215 -13.31 14.94 10.06
C VAL A 215 -12.12 15.89 10.01
N LYS A 216 -12.18 16.95 10.79
CA LYS A 216 -11.14 17.95 10.92
C LYS A 216 -11.14 18.52 12.34
N ASN A 217 -10.07 18.25 13.09
CA ASN A 217 -9.89 18.77 14.45
C ASN A 217 -11.11 18.51 15.37
N GLY A 218 -11.61 17.28 15.42
CA GLY A 218 -12.76 16.89 16.26
C GLY A 218 -14.14 17.36 15.78
N LYS A 219 -14.24 17.90 14.56
CA LYS A 219 -15.49 18.28 13.91
C LYS A 219 -15.63 17.60 12.57
N ILE A 220 -16.86 17.35 12.14
CA ILE A 220 -17.16 16.96 10.77
C ILE A 220 -17.58 18.20 10.01
N VAL A 221 -16.78 18.60 9.01
CA VAL A 221 -17.00 19.79 8.19
C VAL A 221 -17.52 19.40 6.80
N PRO A 222 -18.35 20.22 6.16
CA PRO A 222 -18.81 19.99 4.79
C PRO A 222 -17.64 19.94 3.81
N LEU A 223 -17.80 19.21 2.70
CA LEU A 223 -16.84 19.20 1.61
C LEU A 223 -16.75 20.58 0.94
N GLU A 224 -15.52 21.06 0.72
CA GLU A 224 -15.24 22.37 0.11
C GLU A 224 -15.43 22.34 -1.42
N TYR A 225 -15.04 21.22 -2.07
CA TYR A 225 -15.01 21.09 -3.53
C TYR A 225 -16.20 20.32 -4.13
N LYS A 226 -17.28 20.13 -3.37
CA LYS A 226 -18.47 19.37 -3.82
C LYS A 226 -19.07 19.88 -5.14
N LYS A 227 -18.96 21.18 -5.43
CA LYS A 227 -19.52 21.82 -6.64
C LYS A 227 -18.49 22.01 -7.75
N SER A 228 -17.23 21.69 -7.52
CA SER A 228 -16.17 21.82 -8.50
C SER A 228 -16.31 20.76 -9.58
N LYS A 229 -15.92 21.13 -10.80
CA LYS A 229 -15.87 20.25 -11.96
C LYS A 229 -14.45 20.28 -12.53
N PRO A 230 -13.50 19.55 -11.93
CA PRO A 230 -12.11 19.58 -12.39
C PRO A 230 -12.07 19.11 -13.84
N TYR A 231 -11.52 19.93 -14.70
CA TYR A 231 -11.44 19.73 -16.16
C TYR A 231 -12.80 19.32 -16.80
N GLY A 232 -13.92 19.92 -16.31
CA GLY A 232 -15.28 19.62 -16.77
C GLY A 232 -15.93 18.37 -16.15
N ILE A 233 -15.18 17.53 -15.43
CA ILE A 233 -15.67 16.27 -14.90
C ILE A 233 -16.49 16.47 -13.62
N SER A 234 -17.63 15.80 -13.55
CA SER A 234 -18.54 15.80 -12.39
C SER A 234 -18.58 14.45 -11.69
N PRO A 235 -18.55 14.40 -10.34
CA PRO A 235 -18.70 13.15 -9.60
C PRO A 235 -20.09 12.52 -9.81
N ARG A 236 -20.13 11.20 -9.99
CA ARG A 236 -21.34 10.41 -10.20
C ARG A 236 -21.81 9.67 -8.95
N ASN A 237 -20.89 9.40 -8.01
CA ASN A 237 -21.17 8.67 -6.78
C ASN A 237 -20.43 9.28 -5.58
N VAL A 238 -20.74 8.81 -4.37
CA VAL A 238 -20.21 9.35 -3.12
C VAL A 238 -18.69 9.22 -3.04
N GLY A 239 -18.15 8.07 -3.46
CA GLY A 239 -16.70 7.84 -3.46
C GLY A 239 -15.95 8.84 -4.34
N GLN A 240 -16.50 9.17 -5.52
CA GLN A 240 -15.92 10.18 -6.41
C GLN A 240 -15.97 11.59 -5.82
N TYR A 241 -17.01 11.96 -5.06
CA TYR A 241 -16.99 13.22 -4.29
C TYR A 241 -15.87 13.27 -3.27
N PHE A 242 -15.59 12.17 -2.58
CA PHE A 242 -14.49 12.10 -1.63
C PHE A 242 -13.11 12.14 -2.30
N ILE A 243 -12.96 11.42 -3.42
CA ILE A 243 -11.74 11.49 -4.24
C ILE A 243 -11.50 12.92 -4.71
N GLN A 244 -12.53 13.58 -5.26
CA GLN A 244 -12.45 14.97 -5.73
C GLN A 244 -12.03 15.91 -4.60
N GLU A 245 -12.64 15.81 -3.43
CA GLU A 245 -12.29 16.62 -2.26
C GLU A 245 -10.83 16.45 -1.87
N ALA A 246 -10.34 15.19 -1.77
CA ALA A 246 -8.99 14.90 -1.41
C ALA A 246 -7.97 15.40 -2.45
N LEU A 247 -8.26 15.22 -3.74
CA LEU A 247 -7.37 15.60 -4.82
C LEU A 247 -7.34 17.12 -5.05
N MET A 248 -8.48 17.79 -4.97
CA MET A 248 -8.60 19.26 -5.13
C MET A 248 -7.96 20.03 -3.97
N THR A 249 -7.92 19.45 -2.77
CA THR A 249 -7.24 20.05 -1.62
C THR A 249 -5.75 20.16 -1.90
N GLY A 250 -5.13 21.31 -1.61
CA GLY A 250 -3.72 21.58 -1.91
C GLY A 250 -2.73 20.71 -1.12
N ALA A 251 -1.49 20.67 -1.58
CA ALA A 251 -0.40 19.91 -0.96
C ALA A 251 -0.02 20.41 0.44
N ASP A 252 -0.42 21.60 0.82
CA ASP A 252 -0.24 22.14 2.18
C ASP A 252 -1.07 21.41 3.23
N LYS A 253 -2.25 20.87 2.84
CA LYS A 253 -3.19 20.17 3.72
C LYS A 253 -3.27 18.67 3.45
N ALA A 254 -3.19 18.26 2.18
CA ALA A 254 -3.30 16.88 1.73
C ALA A 254 -2.12 16.49 0.82
N PRO A 255 -0.88 16.49 1.33
CA PRO A 255 0.29 16.13 0.51
C PRO A 255 0.31 14.66 0.11
N LEU A 256 -0.36 13.78 0.85
CA LEU A 256 -0.50 12.36 0.53
C LEU A 256 -1.99 11.98 0.44
N VAL A 257 -2.37 11.39 -0.68
CA VAL A 257 -3.71 10.82 -0.89
C VAL A 257 -3.56 9.35 -1.27
N ILE A 258 -4.31 8.49 -0.59
CA ILE A 258 -4.33 7.04 -0.87
C ILE A 258 -5.74 6.67 -1.30
N ILE A 259 -5.89 6.13 -2.51
CA ILE A 259 -7.16 5.73 -3.07
C ILE A 259 -7.13 4.24 -3.39
N LYS A 260 -7.88 3.46 -2.63
CA LYS A 260 -8.05 2.02 -2.84
C LYS A 260 -9.39 1.74 -3.52
N GLY A 261 -9.46 0.69 -4.33
CA GLY A 261 -10.71 0.23 -4.92
C GLY A 261 -10.51 -0.62 -6.15
N LEU A 262 -11.55 -1.35 -6.52
CA LEU A 262 -11.56 -2.22 -7.69
C LEU A 262 -11.23 -1.45 -8.99
N ALA A 263 -10.73 -2.13 -10.00
CA ALA A 263 -10.61 -1.56 -11.34
C ALA A 263 -11.98 -1.07 -11.84
N GLY A 264 -12.02 0.04 -12.60
CA GLY A 264 -13.28 0.64 -13.07
C GLY A 264 -13.96 1.59 -12.08
N THR A 265 -13.35 1.91 -10.94
CA THR A 265 -13.84 2.94 -10.00
C THR A 265 -13.36 4.36 -10.34
N ALA A 266 -12.79 4.54 -11.54
CA ALA A 266 -12.32 5.82 -12.07
C ALA A 266 -11.20 6.52 -11.26
N LYS A 267 -10.41 5.78 -10.49
CA LYS A 267 -9.32 6.33 -9.65
C LYS A 267 -8.30 7.13 -10.48
N THR A 268 -7.75 6.51 -11.51
CA THR A 268 -6.72 7.10 -12.39
C THR A 268 -7.30 8.24 -13.20
N PHE A 269 -8.51 8.07 -13.73
CA PHE A 269 -9.25 9.07 -14.49
C PHE A 269 -9.44 10.38 -13.69
N TYR A 270 -9.99 10.28 -12.46
CA TYR A 270 -10.18 11.45 -11.58
C TYR A 270 -8.85 12.09 -11.17
N SER A 271 -7.84 11.26 -10.90
CA SER A 271 -6.51 11.78 -10.51
C SER A 271 -5.88 12.58 -11.63
N LEU A 272 -6.01 12.14 -12.88
CA LEU A 272 -5.55 12.87 -14.06
C LEU A 272 -6.38 14.13 -14.30
N ALA A 273 -7.71 14.06 -14.24
CA ALA A 273 -8.58 15.21 -14.45
C ALA A 273 -8.29 16.35 -13.45
N VAL A 274 -8.14 16.00 -12.16
CA VAL A 274 -7.76 17.00 -11.14
C VAL A 274 -6.33 17.50 -11.35
N GLY A 275 -5.39 16.63 -11.72
CA GLY A 275 -4.02 17.03 -12.04
C GLY A 275 -3.97 18.05 -13.19
N MET A 276 -4.72 17.78 -14.26
CA MET A 276 -4.84 18.69 -15.39
C MET A 276 -5.47 20.04 -14.97
N GLU A 277 -6.57 20.00 -14.19
CA GLU A 277 -7.17 21.23 -13.64
C GLU A 277 -6.16 22.07 -12.86
N LYS A 278 -5.37 21.41 -11.99
CA LYS A 278 -4.39 22.06 -11.12
C LYS A 278 -3.16 22.60 -11.87
N VAL A 279 -2.80 22.02 -13.00
CA VAL A 279 -1.63 22.46 -13.78
C VAL A 279 -2.01 23.45 -14.87
N PHE A 280 -3.12 23.20 -15.61
CA PHE A 280 -3.53 24.05 -16.73
C PHE A 280 -4.37 25.26 -16.31
N ASN A 281 -5.36 25.02 -15.43
CA ASN A 281 -6.36 26.04 -15.10
C ASN A 281 -6.07 26.78 -13.79
N ASN A 282 -4.98 26.45 -13.10
CA ASN A 282 -4.64 27.06 -11.83
C ASN A 282 -3.65 28.23 -11.99
N PRO A 283 -4.10 29.48 -11.87
CA PRO A 283 -3.23 30.66 -12.01
C PRO A 283 -2.18 30.77 -10.88
N THR A 284 -2.34 30.04 -9.78
CA THR A 284 -1.42 30.10 -8.63
C THR A 284 -0.11 29.34 -8.87
N GLY A 285 -0.05 28.49 -9.89
CA GLY A 285 1.12 27.67 -10.20
C GLY A 285 1.51 26.73 -9.05
N GLU A 286 0.51 26.12 -8.38
CA GLU A 286 0.72 25.21 -7.25
C GLU A 286 1.64 24.04 -7.66
N TYR A 287 1.39 23.47 -8.84
CA TYR A 287 2.22 22.42 -9.42
C TYR A 287 2.80 22.85 -10.77
N ARG A 288 4.01 22.41 -11.06
CA ARG A 288 4.70 22.67 -12.33
C ARG A 288 4.39 21.63 -13.39
N ARG A 289 4.11 20.40 -12.96
CA ARG A 289 3.91 19.24 -13.84
C ARG A 289 3.17 18.12 -13.11
N ILE A 290 2.67 17.20 -13.91
CA ILE A 290 2.13 15.92 -13.45
C ILE A 290 3.18 14.87 -13.79
N ILE A 291 3.54 14.03 -12.81
CA ILE A 291 4.34 12.82 -13.06
C ILE A 291 3.43 11.63 -12.83
N VAL A 292 3.38 10.72 -13.80
CA VAL A 292 2.68 9.44 -13.66
C VAL A 292 3.70 8.32 -13.63
N CYS A 293 3.62 7.50 -12.60
CA CYS A 293 4.48 6.36 -12.40
C CYS A 293 3.63 5.10 -12.22
N ARG A 294 4.01 4.02 -12.88
CA ARG A 294 3.34 2.73 -12.76
C ARG A 294 4.37 1.65 -12.44
N PRO A 295 4.35 1.06 -11.23
CA PRO A 295 5.23 -0.07 -10.91
C PRO A 295 4.90 -1.24 -11.82
N ASN A 296 5.92 -1.89 -12.37
CA ASN A 296 5.72 -3.08 -13.19
C ASN A 296 6.40 -4.28 -12.57
N ALA A 297 5.67 -5.40 -12.49
CA ALA A 297 6.18 -6.65 -11.98
C ALA A 297 7.32 -7.23 -12.83
N GLN A 298 7.33 -6.92 -14.13
CA GLN A 298 8.28 -7.49 -15.09
C GLN A 298 9.54 -6.63 -15.33
N PHE A 299 9.53 -5.34 -14.99
CA PHE A 299 10.57 -4.38 -15.38
C PHE A 299 11.29 -3.69 -14.21
N ASP A 300 10.92 -3.96 -12.96
CA ASP A 300 11.53 -3.28 -11.79
C ASP A 300 13.02 -3.61 -11.62
N ASP A 301 13.50 -4.73 -12.16
CA ASP A 301 14.88 -5.19 -11.98
C ASP A 301 15.78 -5.01 -13.22
N ASP A 302 15.23 -4.86 -14.47
CA ASP A 302 16.05 -4.87 -15.69
C ASP A 302 15.46 -4.15 -16.92
N ILE A 303 15.10 -2.86 -16.80
CA ILE A 303 14.81 -2.03 -17.98
C ILE A 303 16.01 -1.99 -18.96
N GLY A 304 17.23 -2.28 -18.47
CA GLY A 304 18.46 -2.27 -19.25
C GLY A 304 18.54 -3.28 -20.39
N PHE A 305 17.90 -4.45 -20.28
CA PHE A 305 18.02 -5.55 -21.26
C PHE A 305 17.06 -5.50 -22.45
N LEU A 306 16.03 -4.66 -22.42
CA LEU A 306 15.13 -4.51 -23.57
C LEU A 306 15.78 -3.60 -24.64
N PRO A 307 15.71 -3.96 -25.94
CA PRO A 307 16.17 -3.09 -27.03
C PRO A 307 15.24 -1.89 -27.14
N GLY A 308 15.81 -0.71 -27.44
CA GLY A 308 15.08 0.55 -27.65
C GLY A 308 15.41 1.65 -26.64
N SER A 309 14.95 2.86 -26.92
CA SER A 309 15.06 4.00 -26.03
C SER A 309 14.22 3.80 -24.75
N GLU A 310 14.53 4.53 -23.69
CA GLU A 310 13.79 4.47 -22.43
C GLU A 310 12.29 4.78 -22.62
N GLN A 311 11.97 5.73 -23.49
CA GLN A 311 10.58 6.08 -23.84
C GLN A 311 9.84 4.94 -24.55
N GLU A 312 10.49 4.24 -25.47
CA GLU A 312 9.91 3.07 -26.16
C GLU A 312 9.63 1.91 -25.20
N LYS A 313 10.44 1.76 -24.16
CA LYS A 313 10.25 0.72 -23.14
C LYS A 313 9.09 1.02 -22.19
N ILE A 314 8.84 2.29 -21.92
CA ILE A 314 7.76 2.75 -21.01
C ILE A 314 6.43 2.90 -21.76
N ALA A 315 6.43 3.10 -23.08
CA ALA A 315 5.25 3.35 -23.90
C ALA A 315 4.09 2.34 -23.69
N PRO A 316 4.32 1.01 -23.63
CA PRO A 316 3.23 0.05 -23.38
C PRO A 316 2.53 0.23 -22.03
N LEU A 317 3.26 0.70 -21.01
CA LEU A 317 2.72 0.96 -19.66
C LEU A 317 1.87 2.22 -19.62
N MET A 318 2.04 3.08 -20.62
CA MET A 318 1.37 4.37 -20.68
C MET A 318 0.05 4.35 -21.42
N ARG A 319 -0.25 3.28 -22.17
CA ARG A 319 -1.49 3.19 -22.93
C ARG A 319 -2.75 3.47 -22.08
N PRO A 320 -2.91 2.90 -20.86
CA PRO A 320 -4.05 3.22 -20.00
C PRO A 320 -4.11 4.69 -19.55
N ILE A 321 -2.98 5.39 -19.51
CA ILE A 321 -2.94 6.81 -19.18
C ILE A 321 -3.40 7.64 -20.37
N ILE A 322 -2.96 7.28 -21.57
CA ILE A 322 -3.38 7.92 -22.83
C ILE A 322 -4.89 7.74 -23.01
N ASP A 323 -5.41 6.53 -22.84
CA ASP A 323 -6.84 6.23 -22.95
C ASP A 323 -7.69 7.07 -21.96
N ASN A 324 -7.19 7.30 -20.74
CA ASN A 324 -7.84 8.21 -19.78
C ASN A 324 -7.76 9.67 -20.21
N LEU A 325 -6.63 10.12 -20.77
CA LEU A 325 -6.46 11.48 -21.28
C LEU A 325 -7.39 11.76 -22.46
N GLU A 326 -7.50 10.81 -23.40
CA GLU A 326 -8.45 10.87 -24.52
C GLU A 326 -9.88 11.09 -23.99
N GLN A 327 -10.32 10.29 -23.03
CA GLN A 327 -11.64 10.41 -22.43
C GLN A 327 -11.84 11.75 -21.69
N ILE A 328 -10.83 12.27 -20.98
CA ILE A 328 -10.90 13.55 -20.30
C ILE A 328 -11.02 14.71 -21.31
N LEU A 329 -10.23 14.68 -22.35
CA LEU A 329 -10.19 15.74 -23.38
C LEU A 329 -11.47 15.74 -24.25
N ASP A 330 -12.04 14.57 -24.51
CA ASP A 330 -13.27 14.40 -25.31
C ASP A 330 -14.56 14.54 -24.48
N SER A 331 -14.47 14.56 -23.13
CA SER A 331 -15.64 14.58 -22.23
C SER A 331 -16.35 15.91 -22.10
N ASP A 332 -15.91 16.97 -22.79
CA ASP A 332 -16.54 18.28 -22.73
C ASP A 332 -17.84 18.29 -23.56
N GLU A 333 -18.93 18.84 -22.97
CA GLU A 333 -20.24 19.03 -23.62
C GLU A 333 -20.16 19.86 -24.91
N ASN A 334 -19.08 20.59 -25.13
CA ASN A 334 -18.74 21.28 -26.35
C ASN A 334 -17.56 20.55 -27.00
N LYS A 335 -17.79 19.50 -27.81
CA LYS A 335 -16.73 18.79 -28.53
C LYS A 335 -15.53 19.70 -28.83
N ARG A 336 -14.46 19.57 -28.03
CA ARG A 336 -13.25 20.38 -28.18
C ARG A 336 -12.43 19.99 -29.41
N TYR A 337 -12.65 18.76 -29.92
CA TYR A 337 -11.89 18.21 -31.04
C TYR A 337 -12.86 17.59 -32.05
N ASP A 338 -12.72 17.96 -33.31
CA ASP A 338 -13.60 17.54 -34.41
C ASP A 338 -13.17 16.18 -34.98
N ASP A 339 -11.91 15.74 -34.76
CA ASP A 339 -11.43 14.42 -35.21
C ASP A 339 -10.39 13.82 -34.23
N GLU A 340 -10.15 12.50 -34.41
CA GLU A 340 -9.21 11.73 -33.59
C GLU A 340 -7.75 12.17 -33.78
N ILE A 341 -7.40 12.80 -34.91
CA ILE A 341 -6.04 13.26 -35.22
C ILE A 341 -5.73 14.48 -34.37
N GLU A 342 -6.66 15.45 -34.31
CA GLU A 342 -6.49 16.65 -33.48
C GLU A 342 -6.39 16.31 -32.00
N LEU A 343 -7.14 15.31 -31.53
CA LEU A 343 -7.05 14.81 -30.16
C LEU A 343 -5.67 14.18 -29.87
N ALA A 344 -5.17 13.34 -30.77
CA ALA A 344 -3.86 12.72 -30.65
C ALA A 344 -2.73 13.76 -30.65
N ASP A 345 -2.76 14.75 -31.58
CA ASP A 345 -1.80 15.85 -31.65
C ASP A 345 -1.79 16.67 -30.34
N LYS A 346 -2.97 16.84 -29.71
CA LYS A 346 -3.07 17.54 -28.43
C LYS A 346 -2.45 16.76 -27.28
N ILE A 347 -2.61 15.45 -27.26
CA ILE A 347 -1.97 14.58 -26.27
C ILE A 347 -0.46 14.61 -26.43
N ASP A 348 0.03 14.52 -27.68
CA ASP A 348 1.46 14.59 -27.96
C ASP A 348 2.04 15.95 -27.53
N GLU A 349 1.36 17.07 -27.80
CA GLU A 349 1.75 18.40 -27.30
C GLU A 349 1.90 18.43 -25.76
N ILE A 350 0.98 17.81 -25.03
CA ILE A 350 1.00 17.76 -23.55
C ILE A 350 2.26 17.03 -23.05
N PHE A 351 2.63 15.92 -23.71
CA PHE A 351 3.83 15.17 -23.37
C PHE A 351 5.12 15.89 -23.80
N GLU A 352 5.17 16.44 -25.01
CA GLU A 352 6.33 17.19 -25.53
C GLU A 352 6.64 18.42 -24.69
N ARG A 353 5.62 19.14 -24.22
CA ARG A 353 5.78 20.28 -23.30
C ARG A 353 6.19 19.89 -21.88
N GLY A 354 6.25 18.59 -21.59
CA GLY A 354 6.61 18.06 -20.28
C GLY A 354 5.61 18.40 -19.16
N ILE A 355 4.36 18.70 -19.52
CA ILE A 355 3.28 18.97 -18.56
C ILE A 355 2.88 17.68 -17.85
N ILE A 356 2.74 16.62 -18.63
CA ILE A 356 2.62 15.25 -18.12
C ILE A 356 3.90 14.51 -18.48
N GLN A 357 4.51 13.90 -17.50
CA GLN A 357 5.72 13.08 -17.65
C GLN A 357 5.46 11.70 -17.11
N THR A 358 6.03 10.71 -17.77
CA THR A 358 5.96 9.32 -17.33
C THR A 358 7.33 8.88 -16.91
N GLU A 359 7.45 8.40 -15.71
CA GLU A 359 8.74 8.00 -15.16
C GLU A 359 8.69 6.61 -14.54
N ALA A 360 9.75 5.83 -14.70
CA ALA A 360 9.91 4.58 -13.97
C ALA A 360 10.19 4.87 -12.48
N LEU A 361 9.70 3.97 -11.61
CA LEU A 361 9.79 4.11 -10.16
C LEU A 361 11.22 4.34 -9.66
N ASN A 362 12.20 3.69 -10.29
CA ASN A 362 13.61 3.77 -9.91
C ASN A 362 14.20 5.18 -10.11
N PHE A 363 13.73 5.95 -11.08
CA PHE A 363 14.21 7.32 -11.33
C PHE A 363 13.67 8.33 -10.30
N ILE A 364 12.52 8.06 -9.72
CA ILE A 364 11.94 8.88 -8.65
C ILE A 364 12.75 8.74 -7.36
N ARG A 365 13.31 7.56 -7.07
CA ARG A 365 14.07 7.28 -5.85
C ARG A 365 15.35 8.11 -5.66
N GLY A 366 15.92 8.66 -6.71
CA GLY A 366 17.19 9.42 -6.69
C GLY A 366 17.06 10.93 -6.50
N ARG A 367 15.86 11.51 -6.61
CA ARG A 367 15.61 12.95 -6.71
C ARG A 367 14.72 13.48 -5.58
N SER A 368 14.90 14.76 -5.21
CA SER A 368 13.91 15.52 -4.46
C SER A 368 12.85 16.01 -5.44
N ILE A 369 11.58 15.78 -5.14
CA ILE A 369 10.45 16.12 -6.00
C ILE A 369 9.75 17.33 -5.39
N GLU A 370 9.76 18.45 -6.10
CA GLU A 370 9.15 19.70 -5.63
C GLU A 370 8.07 20.19 -6.58
N LYS A 371 7.01 20.79 -6.04
CA LYS A 371 5.90 21.38 -6.79
C LYS A 371 5.37 20.46 -7.90
N THR A 372 5.24 19.18 -7.57
CA THR A 372 4.84 18.14 -8.52
C THR A 372 3.56 17.45 -8.05
N TYR A 373 2.67 17.21 -8.98
CA TYR A 373 1.49 16.36 -8.79
C TYR A 373 1.88 14.94 -9.24
N LEU A 374 2.25 14.08 -8.26
CA LEU A 374 2.79 12.74 -8.53
C LEU A 374 1.70 11.70 -8.36
N ILE A 375 1.35 11.01 -9.43
CA ILE A 375 0.42 9.88 -9.45
C ILE A 375 1.22 8.59 -9.53
N ILE A 376 0.99 7.68 -8.59
CA ILE A 376 1.50 6.32 -8.64
C ILE A 376 0.31 5.38 -8.80
N ASP A 377 0.13 4.89 -10.00
CA ASP A 377 -0.92 3.95 -10.37
C ASP A 377 -0.45 2.51 -10.12
N GLU A 378 -1.36 1.59 -9.80
CA GLU A 378 -1.07 0.19 -9.44
C GLU A 378 -0.08 0.05 -8.26
N ALA A 379 -0.20 0.93 -7.26
CA ALA A 379 0.72 1.00 -6.12
C ALA A 379 0.72 -0.27 -5.25
N GLN A 380 -0.26 -1.19 -5.39
CA GLN A 380 -0.24 -2.50 -4.75
C GLN A 380 0.91 -3.39 -5.27
N ASN A 381 1.46 -3.09 -6.44
CA ASN A 381 2.64 -3.79 -6.96
C ASN A 381 3.97 -3.23 -6.40
N MET A 382 3.92 -2.29 -5.46
CA MET A 382 5.10 -1.79 -4.75
C MET A 382 5.35 -2.56 -3.46
N THR A 383 6.63 -2.67 -3.10
CA THR A 383 7.00 -3.12 -1.76
C THR A 383 6.83 -1.99 -0.73
N PRO A 384 6.70 -2.29 0.58
CA PRO A 384 6.72 -1.30 1.65
C PRO A 384 7.93 -0.35 1.60
N ASN A 385 9.11 -0.88 1.28
CA ASN A 385 10.34 -0.08 1.14
C ASN A 385 10.28 0.89 -0.04
N GLN A 386 9.66 0.47 -1.15
CA GLN A 386 9.48 1.33 -2.33
C GLN A 386 8.57 2.51 -2.00
N VAL A 387 7.42 2.25 -1.39
CA VAL A 387 6.48 3.30 -0.98
C VAL A 387 7.10 4.24 0.03
N LYS A 388 7.74 3.72 1.08
CA LYS A 388 8.47 4.52 2.07
C LYS A 388 9.51 5.42 1.41
N GLY A 389 10.29 4.86 0.47
CA GLY A 389 11.33 5.60 -0.25
C GLY A 389 10.78 6.77 -1.08
N ILE A 390 9.54 6.70 -1.58
CA ILE A 390 8.91 7.78 -2.34
C ILE A 390 8.28 8.81 -1.41
N ILE A 391 7.48 8.39 -0.43
CA ILE A 391 6.80 9.32 0.49
C ILE A 391 7.81 10.21 1.21
N THR A 392 8.95 9.65 1.63
CA THR A 392 9.99 10.40 2.34
C THR A 392 10.78 11.39 1.46
N ARG A 393 10.55 11.41 0.15
CA ARG A 393 11.18 12.33 -0.80
C ARG A 393 10.27 13.44 -1.30
N ALA A 394 9.04 13.49 -0.80
CA ALA A 394 8.13 14.59 -1.09
C ALA A 394 8.76 15.92 -0.64
N GLY A 395 9.16 16.73 -1.61
CA GLY A 395 9.63 18.09 -1.41
C GLY A 395 8.47 19.07 -1.22
N LYS A 396 8.81 20.33 -0.99
CA LYS A 396 7.82 21.39 -0.75
C LYS A 396 6.85 21.54 -1.94
N GLY A 397 5.56 21.55 -1.64
CA GLY A 397 4.50 21.73 -2.63
C GLY A 397 4.26 20.50 -3.51
N THR A 398 4.77 19.35 -3.13
CA THR A 398 4.48 18.09 -3.84
C THR A 398 3.27 17.39 -3.24
N LYS A 399 2.41 16.89 -4.10
CA LYS A 399 1.29 16.01 -3.76
C LYS A 399 1.54 14.63 -4.34
N ILE A 400 1.49 13.61 -3.48
CA ILE A 400 1.64 12.20 -3.86
C ILE A 400 0.28 11.54 -3.79
N ILE A 401 -0.10 10.86 -4.85
CA ILE A 401 -1.34 10.11 -4.97
C ILE A 401 -0.98 8.64 -5.23
N LEU A 402 -1.34 7.76 -4.29
CA LEU A 402 -1.19 6.32 -4.42
C LEU A 402 -2.53 5.71 -4.81
N LEU A 403 -2.59 5.08 -5.97
CA LEU A 403 -3.79 4.45 -6.51
C LEU A 403 -3.56 2.95 -6.63
N GLY A 404 -4.58 2.14 -6.35
CA GLY A 404 -4.48 0.72 -6.61
C GLY A 404 -5.64 -0.10 -6.06
N ASP A 405 -5.57 -1.39 -6.38
CA ASP A 405 -6.47 -2.42 -5.88
C ASP A 405 -5.65 -3.46 -5.10
N PRO A 406 -5.78 -3.53 -3.75
CA PRO A 406 -5.03 -4.50 -2.95
C PRO A 406 -5.27 -5.97 -3.34
N ASN A 407 -6.33 -6.28 -4.07
CA ASN A 407 -6.66 -7.64 -4.50
C ASN A 407 -6.07 -8.01 -5.88
N GLN A 408 -5.55 -7.03 -6.63
CA GLN A 408 -4.98 -7.23 -7.97
C GLN A 408 -3.46 -7.07 -7.94
N ILE A 409 -2.77 -8.08 -7.40
CA ILE A 409 -1.31 -8.05 -7.22
C ILE A 409 -0.65 -8.95 -8.24
N ASP A 410 0.24 -8.38 -9.07
CA ASP A 410 1.00 -9.11 -10.08
C ASP A 410 2.31 -9.68 -9.54
N LYS A 411 2.84 -9.12 -8.44
CA LYS A 411 4.12 -9.57 -7.85
C LYS A 411 3.93 -10.82 -6.99
N PRO A 412 4.62 -11.94 -7.28
CA PRO A 412 4.36 -13.25 -6.67
C PRO A 412 4.69 -13.35 -5.17
N PHE A 413 5.38 -12.36 -4.59
CA PHE A 413 5.78 -12.34 -3.17
C PHE A 413 5.09 -11.25 -2.35
N LEU A 414 4.12 -10.55 -2.95
CA LEU A 414 3.24 -9.62 -2.26
C LEU A 414 1.84 -10.21 -2.17
N ASP A 415 1.12 -9.85 -1.13
CA ASP A 415 -0.29 -10.16 -0.94
C ASP A 415 -1.07 -8.90 -0.52
N GLU A 416 -2.38 -9.01 -0.34
CA GLU A 416 -3.25 -7.88 0.01
C GLU A 416 -2.85 -7.19 1.32
N ARG A 417 -2.14 -7.88 2.22
CA ARG A 417 -1.71 -7.39 3.54
C ARG A 417 -0.26 -6.93 3.58
N THR A 418 0.57 -7.36 2.63
CA THR A 418 2.03 -7.09 2.64
C THR A 418 2.48 -6.14 1.53
N ASN A 419 1.57 -5.73 0.65
CA ASN A 419 1.88 -4.79 -0.42
C ASN A 419 2.08 -3.35 0.09
N GLY A 420 2.79 -2.55 -0.70
CA GLY A 420 3.15 -1.18 -0.32
C GLY A 420 1.98 -0.23 -0.17
N LEU A 421 0.90 -0.38 -0.96
CA LEU A 421 -0.30 0.45 -0.86
C LEU A 421 -0.99 0.25 0.49
N SER A 422 -1.23 -1.00 0.86
CA SER A 422 -1.84 -1.38 2.13
C SER A 422 -0.97 -1.00 3.32
N TYR A 423 0.36 -1.20 3.20
CA TYR A 423 1.33 -0.77 4.22
C TYR A 423 1.29 0.75 4.44
N ALA A 424 1.30 1.55 3.36
CA ALA A 424 1.20 3.00 3.47
C ALA A 424 -0.12 3.43 4.12
N ALA A 425 -1.24 2.79 3.73
CA ALA A 425 -2.55 3.07 4.31
C ALA A 425 -2.59 2.83 5.82
N LYS A 426 -2.01 1.72 6.30
CA LYS A 426 -1.87 1.42 7.72
C LYS A 426 -1.01 2.45 8.45
N CYS A 427 0.23 2.65 7.98
CA CYS A 427 1.20 3.50 8.68
C CYS A 427 0.80 4.97 8.72
N MET A 428 0.04 5.44 7.72
CA MET A 428 -0.38 6.84 7.59
C MET A 428 -1.81 7.08 8.08
N LYS A 429 -2.50 6.08 8.63
CA LYS A 429 -3.83 6.22 9.24
C LYS A 429 -3.78 7.25 10.36
N GLY A 430 -4.68 8.22 10.33
CA GLY A 430 -4.76 9.29 11.32
C GLY A 430 -3.71 10.40 11.19
N SER A 431 -2.81 10.32 10.23
CA SER A 431 -1.89 11.42 9.94
C SER A 431 -2.65 12.62 9.38
N LYS A 432 -2.38 13.82 9.93
CA LYS A 432 -2.96 15.07 9.42
C LYS A 432 -2.58 15.38 7.96
N TYR A 433 -1.55 14.71 7.43
CA TYR A 433 -1.04 14.88 6.08
C TYR A 433 -1.51 13.80 5.10
N CYS A 434 -2.26 12.79 5.56
CA CYS A 434 -2.72 11.69 4.72
C CYS A 434 -4.24 11.62 4.69
N TRP A 435 -4.80 11.58 3.48
CA TRP A 435 -6.21 11.38 3.25
C TRP A 435 -6.41 10.06 2.52
N GLN A 436 -7.32 9.23 3.01
CA GLN A 436 -7.53 7.88 2.49
C GLN A 436 -8.98 7.67 2.10
N ILE A 437 -9.17 7.03 0.96
CA ILE A 437 -10.50 6.66 0.46
C ILE A 437 -10.45 5.24 -0.11
N THR A 438 -11.37 4.39 0.32
CA THR A 438 -11.63 3.11 -0.34
C THR A 438 -12.96 3.22 -1.08
N MET A 439 -12.93 2.96 -2.39
CA MET A 439 -14.13 2.91 -3.22
C MET A 439 -14.90 1.62 -2.93
N LYS A 440 -16.23 1.73 -2.85
CA LYS A 440 -17.10 0.57 -2.72
C LYS A 440 -17.30 -0.13 -4.07
N GLN A 441 -17.64 -1.41 -4.05
CA GLN A 441 -17.93 -2.18 -5.26
C GLN A 441 -19.11 -1.58 -6.06
N GLU A 442 -20.12 -1.05 -5.38
CA GLU A 442 -21.29 -0.40 -5.98
C GLU A 442 -20.96 0.93 -6.70
N GLU A 443 -19.78 1.49 -6.44
CA GLU A 443 -19.27 2.72 -7.06
C GLU A 443 -18.43 2.45 -8.31
N CYS A 444 -18.39 1.19 -8.75
CA CYS A 444 -17.68 0.78 -9.96
C CYS A 444 -18.53 1.12 -11.19
N GLU A 445 -17.95 1.86 -12.15
CA GLU A 445 -18.58 2.24 -13.41
C GLU A 445 -18.16 1.26 -14.53
N ARG A 446 -18.59 0.02 -14.41
CA ARG A 446 -18.34 -1.01 -15.41
C ARG A 446 -19.60 -1.29 -16.24
N SER A 447 -19.40 -1.90 -17.42
CA SER A 447 -20.50 -2.46 -18.18
C SER A 447 -21.22 -3.56 -17.39
N GLU A 448 -22.49 -3.79 -17.68
CA GLU A 448 -23.28 -4.86 -17.04
C GLU A 448 -22.58 -6.22 -17.20
N LEU A 449 -21.99 -6.49 -18.37
CA LEU A 449 -21.24 -7.71 -18.63
C LEU A 449 -20.03 -7.85 -17.68
N ALA A 450 -19.24 -6.78 -17.52
CA ALA A 450 -18.05 -6.83 -16.65
C ALA A 450 -18.44 -7.01 -15.18
N THR A 451 -19.55 -6.44 -14.74
CA THR A 451 -20.09 -6.61 -13.38
C THR A 451 -20.60 -8.05 -13.17
N ASP A 452 -21.32 -8.62 -14.13
CA ASP A 452 -21.80 -10.01 -14.05
C ASP A 452 -20.62 -11.00 -14.05
N ALA A 453 -19.61 -10.76 -14.89
CA ALA A 453 -18.43 -11.63 -14.96
C ALA A 453 -17.66 -11.69 -13.64
N ILE A 454 -17.46 -10.56 -12.95
CA ILE A 454 -16.76 -10.51 -11.64
C ILE A 454 -17.51 -11.30 -10.57
N ASN A 455 -18.85 -11.32 -10.63
CA ASN A 455 -19.65 -12.07 -9.67
C ASN A 455 -19.69 -13.58 -9.93
N ARG A 456 -19.29 -14.03 -11.13
CA ARG A 456 -19.37 -15.43 -11.56
C ARG A 456 -18.03 -16.13 -11.70
N LEU A 457 -16.96 -15.38 -11.99
CA LEU A 457 -15.60 -15.88 -12.21
C LEU A 457 -14.68 -15.59 -11.03
#